data_b54b9f0431dcdc99437b315095f9f246
#
_entry.id   b54b9f0431dcdc99437b315095f9f246
#
_cell.length_a   1.000
_cell.length_b   1.000
_cell.length_c   1.000
_cell.angle_alpha   90.00
_cell.angle_beta   90.00
_cell.angle_gamma   90.00
#
_symmetry.space_group_name_H-M   'P 1'
#
loop_
_entity.id
_entity.type
_entity.pdbx_description
1 polymer ?
#
loop_
_entity_poly.entity_id
_entity_poly.type
_entity_poly.pdbx_seq_one_letter_code
_entity_poly.pdbx_strand_id
1 'polypeptide(L)'
;MAEDQEQSSAQLLEEEEILAVAGQYRLMWWRFRRHKVAVAAGFILLFFYILFPFAEFVGFGEPTYVATKLQLLPPQPMVLFDEGKFSPHIVAVKGGRDPETWQVVYMPTETHHKIGFFTSSWEYRFLGFFKTNKHLIGFSDPDHDYKKYPSLYILGSDNLGRDQWSRLMLASRISLSIGLIGVALSLGIGIIIGGVSGYYGGIIDTIIQRVIEIMNAIPGLPLWMGLSAAVPKDWSIIQVYLGITVILSVFGWTGMGRVVRGRYLAMREEDFVMAARLSGSSEARIMFRHMLPSFYSHIIATVSLAIPGMIIGETALSFLGLGLRPPAVSYGIMLVQAQQPAVVALHPWLMFVAIPVIIVILAFNFLGDGVRDAADPYGN
;
A
#
# COMPACT_ATOMS: atom_id res chain seq x y z
N MET A 1 46.83 18.11 14.64
CA MET A 1 46.91 16.67 14.31
C MET A 1 46.82 15.76 15.53
N ALA A 2 47.63 15.93 16.62
CA ALA A 2 47.53 15.11 17.83
C ALA A 2 46.23 15.41 18.63
N GLU A 3 45.89 16.71 18.81
CA GLU A 3 44.64 17.12 19.46
C GLU A 3 43.37 16.66 18.71
N ASP A 4 43.41 16.67 17.36
CA ASP A 4 42.29 16.17 16.56
C ASP A 4 42.11 14.64 16.69
N GLN A 5 43.19 13.88 16.89
CA GLN A 5 43.16 12.45 17.13
C GLN A 5 42.65 12.09 18.54
N GLU A 6 43.06 12.88 19.56
CA GLU A 6 42.55 12.70 20.93
C GLU A 6 41.04 13.05 21.05
N GLN A 7 40.60 14.11 20.43
CA GLN A 7 39.17 14.46 20.37
C GLN A 7 38.36 13.40 19.61
N SER A 8 38.86 12.86 18.52
CA SER A 8 38.21 11.79 17.77
C SER A 8 38.12 10.49 18.58
N SER A 9 39.19 10.14 19.33
CA SER A 9 39.17 8.94 20.18
C SER A 9 38.27 9.08 21.40
N ALA A 10 38.18 10.26 22.01
CA ALA A 10 37.29 10.56 23.11
C ALA A 10 35.81 10.51 22.66
N GLN A 11 35.50 11.03 21.48
CA GLN A 11 34.17 10.92 20.89
C GLN A 11 33.75 9.48 20.56
N LEU A 12 34.69 8.67 20.07
CA LEU A 12 34.44 7.23 19.81
C LEU A 12 34.17 6.46 21.08
N LEU A 13 34.89 6.74 22.17
CA LEU A 13 34.68 6.11 23.48
C LEU A 13 33.32 6.52 24.09
N GLU A 14 32.94 7.79 23.98
CA GLU A 14 31.64 8.28 24.40
C GLU A 14 30.49 7.67 23.60
N GLU A 15 30.66 7.51 22.27
CA GLU A 15 29.69 6.79 21.42
C GLU A 15 29.60 5.30 21.80
N GLU A 16 30.72 4.62 22.09
CA GLU A 16 30.73 3.24 22.54
C GLU A 16 30.05 3.05 23.91
N GLU A 17 30.28 3.94 24.88
CA GLU A 17 29.58 3.92 26.18
C GLU A 17 28.08 4.15 26.02
N ILE A 18 27.66 5.10 25.17
CA ILE A 18 26.26 5.36 24.88
C ILE A 18 25.61 4.14 24.17
N LEU A 19 26.35 3.48 23.30
CA LEU A 19 25.89 2.25 22.61
C LEU A 19 25.74 1.09 23.58
N ALA A 20 26.65 0.92 24.54
CA ALA A 20 26.62 -0.16 25.53
C ALA A 20 25.43 -0.08 26.49
N VAL A 21 24.92 1.14 26.76
CA VAL A 21 23.79 1.39 27.67
C VAL A 21 22.47 1.58 26.92
N ALA A 22 22.51 1.72 25.59
CA ALA A 22 21.32 2.01 24.81
C ALA A 22 20.37 0.81 24.72
N GLY A 23 19.08 1.03 24.98
CA GLY A 23 18.06 0.00 24.76
C GLY A 23 17.97 -0.44 23.29
N GLN A 24 17.57 -1.69 23.08
CA GLN A 24 17.50 -2.36 21.76
C GLN A 24 16.80 -1.51 20.66
N TYR A 25 15.70 -0.83 20.99
CA TYR A 25 14.97 0.02 20.04
C TYR A 25 15.75 1.26 19.60
N ARG A 26 16.57 1.83 20.52
CA ARG A 26 17.41 3.00 20.20
C ARG A 26 18.55 2.61 19.26
N LEU A 27 19.15 1.45 19.48
CA LEU A 27 20.17 0.88 18.60
C LEU A 27 19.61 0.58 17.20
N MET A 28 18.44 -0.07 17.13
CA MET A 28 17.75 -0.29 15.87
C MET A 28 17.48 1.02 15.11
N TRP A 29 16.98 2.03 15.81
CA TRP A 29 16.69 3.32 15.19
C TRP A 29 17.94 4.00 14.62
N TRP A 30 19.06 3.95 15.32
CA TRP A 30 20.32 4.50 14.85
C TRP A 30 20.87 3.77 13.64
N ARG A 31 20.83 2.43 13.64
CA ARG A 31 21.22 1.61 12.49
C ARG A 31 20.30 1.87 11.30
N PHE A 32 19.00 1.88 11.52
CA PHE A 32 18.02 2.17 10.48
C PHE A 32 18.26 3.53 9.81
N ARG A 33 18.53 4.57 10.58
CA ARG A 33 18.83 5.92 10.03
C ARG A 33 20.09 5.95 9.17
N ARG A 34 21.04 5.06 9.36
CA ARG A 34 22.24 4.94 8.52
C ARG A 34 21.93 4.31 7.17
N HIS A 35 20.86 3.53 7.05
CA HIS A 35 20.42 2.90 5.81
C HIS A 35 19.60 3.89 4.95
N LYS A 36 20.29 4.75 4.19
CA LYS A 36 19.68 5.87 3.44
C LYS A 36 18.53 5.44 2.52
N VAL A 37 18.66 4.28 1.85
CA VAL A 37 17.62 3.76 0.93
C VAL A 37 16.36 3.38 1.69
N ALA A 38 16.47 2.72 2.85
CA ALA A 38 15.33 2.37 3.67
C ALA A 38 14.62 3.61 4.25
N VAL A 39 15.40 4.63 4.65
CA VAL A 39 14.86 5.92 5.12
C VAL A 39 14.09 6.63 4.00
N ALA A 40 14.65 6.69 2.79
CA ALA A 40 13.98 7.26 1.62
C ALA A 40 12.68 6.48 1.29
N ALA A 41 12.75 5.14 1.32
CA ALA A 41 11.58 4.28 1.13
C ALA A 41 10.50 4.53 2.21
N GLY A 42 10.91 4.72 3.47
CA GLY A 42 10.01 5.09 4.56
C GLY A 42 9.28 6.40 4.31
N PHE A 43 9.98 7.44 3.80
CA PHE A 43 9.35 8.71 3.42
C PHE A 43 8.38 8.56 2.24
N ILE A 44 8.72 7.76 1.23
CA ILE A 44 7.83 7.46 0.11
C ILE A 44 6.55 6.80 0.61
N LEU A 45 6.65 5.77 1.45
CA LEU A 45 5.49 5.10 2.02
C LEU A 45 4.68 6.04 2.91
N LEU A 46 5.33 6.82 3.76
CA LEU A 46 4.67 7.82 4.60
C LEU A 46 3.86 8.81 3.74
N PHE A 47 4.42 9.28 2.63
CA PHE A 47 3.71 10.13 1.68
C PHE A 47 2.45 9.44 1.15
N PHE A 48 2.53 8.19 0.68
CA PHE A 48 1.37 7.46 0.20
C PHE A 48 0.32 7.25 1.30
N TYR A 49 0.74 6.89 2.52
CA TYR A 49 -0.18 6.67 3.63
C TYR A 49 -0.80 7.96 4.21
N ILE A 50 -0.11 9.08 4.12
CA ILE A 50 -0.70 10.40 4.42
C ILE A 50 -1.70 10.79 3.32
N LEU A 51 -1.39 10.49 2.06
CA LEU A 51 -2.21 10.90 0.93
C LEU A 51 -3.51 10.10 0.80
N PHE A 52 -3.51 8.80 1.13
CA PHE A 52 -4.66 7.93 0.88
C PHE A 52 -5.95 8.31 1.63
N PRO A 53 -5.95 8.81 2.90
CA PRO A 53 -7.15 9.30 3.55
C PRO A 53 -7.77 10.51 2.85
N PHE A 54 -6.94 11.26 2.13
CA PHE A 54 -7.31 12.48 1.41
C PHE A 54 -7.60 12.24 -0.08
N ALA A 55 -7.82 10.99 -0.50
CA ALA A 55 -7.93 10.62 -1.91
C ALA A 55 -8.95 11.45 -2.68
N GLU A 56 -10.16 11.69 -2.12
CA GLU A 56 -11.18 12.52 -2.75
C GLU A 56 -10.83 14.01 -2.70
N PHE A 57 -10.14 14.47 -1.65
CA PHE A 57 -9.70 15.86 -1.52
C PHE A 57 -8.65 16.23 -2.58
N VAL A 58 -7.76 15.29 -2.91
CA VAL A 58 -6.69 15.46 -3.91
C VAL A 58 -7.16 15.07 -5.32
N GLY A 59 -8.30 14.41 -5.44
CA GLY A 59 -8.94 14.05 -6.70
C GLY A 59 -9.41 15.29 -7.46
N PHE A 60 -9.27 15.28 -8.78
CA PHE A 60 -9.68 16.38 -9.66
C PHE A 60 -11.12 16.29 -10.13
N GLY A 61 -11.74 15.13 -10.01
CA GLY A 61 -13.12 14.86 -10.38
C GLY A 61 -13.67 13.63 -9.65
N GLU A 62 -14.96 13.39 -9.78
CA GLU A 62 -15.59 12.21 -9.19
C GLU A 62 -15.04 10.92 -9.83
N PRO A 63 -14.41 10.00 -9.05
CA PRO A 63 -13.70 8.85 -9.59
C PRO A 63 -14.60 7.86 -10.37
N THR A 64 -15.90 7.89 -10.11
CA THR A 64 -16.89 6.98 -10.71
C THR A 64 -17.71 7.63 -11.83
N TYR A 65 -17.59 8.94 -12.02
CA TYR A 65 -18.34 9.68 -13.03
C TYR A 65 -17.94 9.25 -14.46
N VAL A 66 -18.93 8.86 -15.26
CA VAL A 66 -18.74 8.40 -16.64
C VAL A 66 -18.95 9.55 -17.62
N ALA A 67 -17.89 9.96 -18.32
CA ALA A 67 -17.91 11.01 -19.33
C ALA A 67 -17.77 10.41 -20.73
N THR A 68 -18.86 9.93 -21.32
CA THR A 68 -18.86 9.19 -22.59
C THR A 68 -18.25 9.96 -23.77
N LYS A 69 -18.22 11.29 -23.72
CA LYS A 69 -17.61 12.15 -24.75
C LYS A 69 -16.09 12.32 -24.60
N LEU A 70 -15.53 11.89 -23.46
CA LEU A 70 -14.12 12.04 -23.11
C LEU A 70 -13.45 10.66 -22.85
N GLN A 71 -13.92 9.62 -23.54
CA GLN A 71 -13.36 8.26 -23.44
C GLN A 71 -11.96 8.22 -24.04
N LEU A 72 -11.03 7.58 -23.32
CA LEU A 72 -9.63 7.43 -23.77
C LEU A 72 -8.99 8.79 -24.12
N LEU A 73 -9.36 9.84 -23.40
CA LEU A 73 -8.75 11.15 -23.52
C LEU A 73 -7.28 11.07 -23.07
N PRO A 74 -6.31 11.51 -23.89
CA PRO A 74 -4.91 11.55 -23.49
C PRO A 74 -4.68 12.55 -22.33
N PRO A 75 -3.56 12.41 -21.60
CA PRO A 75 -3.16 13.34 -20.55
C PRO A 75 -3.23 14.79 -21.03
N GLN A 76 -3.91 15.64 -20.26
CA GLN A 76 -4.05 17.05 -20.57
C GLN A 76 -2.93 17.85 -19.91
N PRO A 77 -2.09 18.56 -20.69
CA PRO A 77 -1.05 19.38 -20.11
C PRO A 77 -1.65 20.60 -19.39
N MET A 78 -1.16 20.83 -18.17
CA MET A 78 -1.45 22.05 -17.44
C MET A 78 -0.53 23.17 -17.93
N VAL A 79 -1.09 24.26 -18.41
CA VAL A 79 -0.35 25.47 -18.78
C VAL A 79 -0.31 26.38 -17.54
N LEU A 80 0.88 26.73 -17.07
CA LEU A 80 1.04 27.52 -15.84
C LEU A 80 1.09 29.03 -16.11
N PHE A 81 1.55 29.44 -17.30
CA PHE A 81 1.73 30.84 -17.66
C PHE A 81 0.99 31.15 -18.95
N ASP A 82 0.28 32.26 -18.98
CA ASP A 82 -0.38 32.83 -20.14
C ASP A 82 0.11 34.27 -20.33
N GLU A 83 0.64 34.58 -21.52
CA GLU A 83 1.24 35.89 -21.83
C GLU A 83 2.20 36.44 -20.76
N GLY A 84 2.98 35.55 -20.11
CA GLY A 84 3.95 35.89 -19.07
C GLY A 84 3.35 36.12 -17.66
N LYS A 85 2.03 35.94 -17.47
CA LYS A 85 1.36 35.99 -16.17
C LYS A 85 1.06 34.58 -15.66
N PHE A 86 1.19 34.37 -14.34
CA PHE A 86 0.81 33.11 -13.73
C PHE A 86 -0.72 32.94 -13.78
N SER A 87 -1.18 32.09 -14.69
CA SER A 87 -2.60 31.78 -14.95
C SER A 87 -2.74 30.31 -15.24
N PRO A 88 -2.72 29.43 -14.21
CA PRO A 88 -2.80 27.99 -14.43
C PRO A 88 -4.15 27.62 -15.05
N HIS A 89 -4.10 26.92 -16.19
CA HIS A 89 -5.28 26.51 -16.92
C HIS A 89 -5.02 25.22 -17.72
N ILE A 90 -6.08 24.56 -18.14
CA ILE A 90 -6.06 23.53 -19.18
C ILE A 90 -6.84 24.01 -20.39
N VAL A 91 -6.44 23.55 -21.56
CA VAL A 91 -7.15 23.82 -22.81
C VAL A 91 -8.23 22.77 -22.97
N ALA A 92 -9.49 23.19 -23.15
CA ALA A 92 -10.56 22.26 -23.41
C ALA A 92 -10.34 21.55 -24.77
N VAL A 93 -10.74 20.30 -24.84
CA VAL A 93 -10.61 19.50 -26.05
C VAL A 93 -11.98 19.03 -26.54
N LYS A 94 -12.09 18.87 -27.85
CA LYS A 94 -13.27 18.31 -28.48
C LYS A 94 -12.87 17.02 -29.20
N GLY A 95 -13.54 15.93 -28.84
CA GLY A 95 -13.39 14.66 -29.56
C GLY A 95 -14.02 14.71 -30.96
N GLY A 96 -13.29 14.20 -31.91
CA GLY A 96 -13.74 13.93 -33.27
C GLY A 96 -13.31 12.53 -33.71
N ARG A 97 -13.86 11.99 -34.77
CA ARG A 97 -13.36 10.76 -35.39
C ARG A 97 -12.48 11.11 -36.55
N ASP A 98 -11.30 10.53 -36.61
CA ASP A 98 -10.42 10.60 -37.75
C ASP A 98 -11.11 9.92 -38.93
N PRO A 99 -11.21 10.59 -40.14
CA PRO A 99 -11.91 10.04 -41.26
C PRO A 99 -11.29 8.78 -41.88
N GLU A 100 -9.96 8.59 -41.72
CA GLU A 100 -9.23 7.47 -42.29
C GLU A 100 -9.14 6.28 -41.33
N THR A 101 -8.85 6.55 -40.06
CA THR A 101 -8.61 5.50 -39.04
C THR A 101 -9.83 5.19 -38.19
N TRP A 102 -10.88 6.04 -38.25
CA TRP A 102 -12.07 5.99 -37.39
C TRP A 102 -11.78 6.07 -35.89
N GLN A 103 -10.54 6.34 -35.51
CA GLN A 103 -10.12 6.51 -34.11
C GLN A 103 -10.62 7.85 -33.57
N VAL A 104 -10.90 7.88 -32.28
CA VAL A 104 -11.25 9.12 -31.60
C VAL A 104 -9.97 9.95 -31.42
N VAL A 105 -9.97 11.13 -32.05
CA VAL A 105 -8.89 12.12 -31.94
C VAL A 105 -9.43 13.34 -31.18
N TYR A 106 -8.64 13.87 -30.27
CA TYR A 106 -8.99 15.04 -29.49
C TYR A 106 -8.23 16.25 -29.99
N MET A 107 -8.97 17.28 -30.39
CA MET A 107 -8.42 18.55 -30.90
C MET A 107 -8.60 19.63 -29.82
N PRO A 108 -7.58 20.46 -29.56
CA PRO A 108 -7.71 21.59 -28.63
C PRO A 108 -8.73 22.60 -29.18
N THR A 109 -9.43 23.22 -28.24
CA THR A 109 -10.39 24.31 -28.53
C THR A 109 -9.83 25.63 -28.00
N GLU A 110 -10.46 26.75 -28.34
CA GLU A 110 -10.11 28.06 -27.83
C GLU A 110 -10.55 28.26 -26.35
N THR A 111 -11.28 27.31 -25.77
CA THR A 111 -11.77 27.43 -24.40
C THR A 111 -10.71 27.03 -23.40
N HIS A 112 -10.38 27.94 -22.49
CA HIS A 112 -9.44 27.71 -21.41
C HIS A 112 -10.19 27.54 -20.09
N HIS A 113 -9.93 26.49 -19.36
CA HIS A 113 -10.48 26.23 -18.03
C HIS A 113 -9.44 26.59 -16.95
N LYS A 114 -9.67 27.71 -16.25
CA LYS A 114 -8.77 28.16 -15.17
C LYS A 114 -8.77 27.19 -14.00
N ILE A 115 -7.60 26.97 -13.44
CA ILE A 115 -7.35 26.11 -12.28
C ILE A 115 -7.15 26.97 -11.05
N GLY A 116 -7.73 26.54 -9.94
CA GLY A 116 -7.55 27.18 -8.64
C GLY A 116 -7.31 26.17 -7.52
N PHE A 117 -6.90 26.70 -6.37
CA PHE A 117 -6.79 25.93 -5.13
C PHE A 117 -8.04 26.04 -4.28
N PHE A 118 -8.32 24.99 -3.49
CA PHE A 118 -9.47 24.89 -2.58
C PHE A 118 -10.82 25.17 -3.26
N THR A 119 -10.97 24.64 -4.47
CA THR A 119 -12.18 24.79 -5.28
C THR A 119 -13.33 23.93 -4.78
N SER A 120 -14.55 24.28 -5.18
CA SER A 120 -15.76 23.48 -4.90
C SER A 120 -16.15 22.69 -6.12
N SER A 121 -16.38 21.38 -5.97
CA SER A 121 -16.82 20.50 -7.05
C SER A 121 -17.85 19.49 -6.52
N TRP A 122 -17.72 18.22 -6.83
CA TRP A 122 -18.62 17.14 -6.39
C TRP A 122 -18.56 16.91 -4.86
N GLU A 123 -19.68 16.47 -4.29
CA GLU A 123 -19.77 16.16 -2.87
C GLU A 123 -19.19 14.80 -2.53
N TYR A 124 -18.41 14.74 -1.46
CA TYR A 124 -17.88 13.50 -0.91
C TYR A 124 -17.88 13.51 0.61
N ARG A 125 -17.59 12.37 1.24
CA ARG A 125 -17.42 12.26 2.68
C ARG A 125 -15.96 12.23 3.05
N PHE A 126 -15.45 13.36 3.53
CA PHE A 126 -14.08 13.45 4.02
C PHE A 126 -13.87 12.49 5.19
N LEU A 127 -12.87 11.60 5.09
CA LEU A 127 -12.60 10.51 6.05
C LEU A 127 -13.84 9.63 6.36
N GLY A 128 -14.83 9.60 5.50
CA GLY A 128 -16.07 8.84 5.70
C GLY A 128 -17.11 9.52 6.60
N PHE A 129 -16.78 10.63 7.28
CA PHE A 129 -17.63 11.26 8.29
C PHE A 129 -18.22 12.59 7.85
N PHE A 130 -17.41 13.52 7.36
CA PHE A 130 -17.83 14.90 7.08
C PHE A 130 -18.18 15.09 5.60
N LYS A 131 -19.40 15.50 5.31
CA LYS A 131 -19.78 15.91 3.95
C LYS A 131 -19.07 17.22 3.60
N THR A 132 -18.39 17.24 2.47
CA THR A 132 -17.73 18.42 1.91
C THR A 132 -17.73 18.36 0.38
N ASN A 133 -17.55 19.49 -0.26
CA ASN A 133 -17.35 19.61 -1.71
C ASN A 133 -16.04 20.34 -2.05
N LYS A 134 -15.16 20.52 -1.04
CA LYS A 134 -13.89 21.22 -1.22
C LYS A 134 -12.81 20.26 -1.66
N HIS A 135 -12.08 20.63 -2.71
CA HIS A 135 -10.97 19.88 -3.28
C HIS A 135 -9.72 20.74 -3.29
N LEU A 136 -8.55 20.12 -3.21
CA LEU A 136 -7.26 20.81 -3.17
C LEU A 136 -7.04 21.62 -4.45
N ILE A 137 -7.32 21.03 -5.61
CA ILE A 137 -7.15 21.65 -6.93
C ILE A 137 -8.37 21.29 -7.77
N GLY A 138 -8.86 22.25 -8.55
CA GLY A 138 -9.97 22.05 -9.47
C GLY A 138 -10.21 23.29 -10.30
N PHE A 139 -11.37 23.38 -10.95
CA PHE A 139 -11.74 24.55 -11.73
C PHE A 139 -12.08 25.74 -10.83
N SER A 140 -11.53 26.91 -11.15
CA SER A 140 -11.76 28.15 -10.38
C SER A 140 -12.93 28.95 -10.88
N ASP A 141 -13.50 28.62 -12.05
CA ASP A 141 -14.66 29.28 -12.60
C ASP A 141 -15.92 28.82 -11.87
N PRO A 142 -16.69 29.73 -11.21
CA PRO A 142 -17.93 29.39 -10.51
C PRO A 142 -19.01 28.83 -11.43
N ASP A 143 -19.02 29.23 -12.70
CA ASP A 143 -20.01 28.83 -13.72
C ASP A 143 -19.53 27.61 -14.55
N HIS A 144 -18.47 26.92 -14.09
CA HIS A 144 -17.94 25.78 -14.79
C HIS A 144 -18.95 24.62 -14.90
N ASP A 145 -19.19 24.16 -16.13
CA ASP A 145 -20.09 23.05 -16.39
C ASP A 145 -19.40 21.69 -16.18
N TYR A 146 -19.47 21.17 -14.95
CA TYR A 146 -18.93 19.85 -14.59
C TYR A 146 -19.59 18.68 -15.33
N LYS A 147 -20.76 18.85 -15.97
CA LYS A 147 -21.37 17.81 -16.80
C LYS A 147 -20.67 17.71 -18.15
N LYS A 148 -20.15 18.81 -18.64
CA LYS A 148 -19.43 18.86 -19.92
C LYS A 148 -17.96 18.52 -19.77
N TYR A 149 -17.30 19.00 -18.72
CA TYR A 149 -15.90 18.80 -18.43
C TYR A 149 -15.70 18.50 -16.93
N PRO A 150 -15.83 17.22 -16.50
CA PRO A 150 -15.96 16.88 -15.09
C PRO A 150 -14.65 16.85 -14.31
N SER A 151 -13.48 16.86 -14.99
CA SER A 151 -12.18 16.78 -14.34
C SER A 151 -11.08 17.44 -15.15
N LEU A 152 -9.90 17.64 -14.55
CA LEU A 152 -8.71 18.21 -15.20
C LEU A 152 -8.01 17.22 -16.16
N TYR A 153 -8.26 15.92 -16.04
CA TYR A 153 -7.67 14.85 -16.85
C TYR A 153 -6.16 14.90 -17.03
N ILE A 154 -5.40 15.30 -16.00
CA ILE A 154 -3.94 15.45 -16.06
C ILE A 154 -3.24 14.13 -16.41
N LEU A 155 -3.77 12.99 -15.93
CA LEU A 155 -3.32 11.65 -16.35
C LEU A 155 -4.22 11.02 -17.45
N GLY A 156 -5.07 11.82 -18.08
CA GLY A 156 -6.01 11.33 -19.07
C GLY A 156 -7.23 10.62 -18.46
N SER A 157 -8.00 9.97 -19.34
CA SER A 157 -9.17 9.20 -18.94
C SER A 157 -9.08 7.74 -19.36
N ASP A 158 -9.97 6.93 -18.78
CA ASP A 158 -10.14 5.52 -19.12
C ASP A 158 -11.15 5.31 -20.26
N ASN A 159 -11.45 4.03 -20.56
CA ASN A 159 -12.41 3.63 -21.60
C ASN A 159 -13.86 4.09 -21.35
N LEU A 160 -14.19 4.56 -20.16
CA LEU A 160 -15.49 5.14 -19.79
C LEU A 160 -15.44 6.66 -19.62
N GLY A 161 -14.29 7.29 -19.90
CA GLY A 161 -14.08 8.72 -19.71
C GLY A 161 -13.90 9.15 -18.26
N ARG A 162 -13.59 8.22 -17.36
CA ARG A 162 -13.37 8.51 -15.94
C ARG A 162 -11.93 9.01 -15.74
N ASP A 163 -11.74 9.98 -14.83
CA ASP A 163 -10.45 10.58 -14.57
C ASP A 163 -9.46 9.60 -13.94
N GLN A 164 -8.30 9.41 -14.58
CA GLN A 164 -7.28 8.45 -14.14
C GLN A 164 -6.61 8.87 -12.82
N TRP A 165 -6.37 10.17 -12.59
CA TRP A 165 -5.77 10.64 -11.36
C TRP A 165 -6.66 10.39 -10.14
N SER A 166 -7.91 10.82 -10.20
CA SER A 166 -8.88 10.65 -9.10
C SER A 166 -9.09 9.18 -8.77
N ARG A 167 -9.15 8.33 -9.80
CA ARG A 167 -9.24 6.87 -9.65
C ARG A 167 -7.98 6.30 -9.02
N LEU A 168 -6.80 6.76 -9.42
CA LEU A 168 -5.52 6.31 -8.86
C LEU A 168 -5.42 6.62 -7.37
N MET A 169 -5.85 7.81 -6.93
CA MET A 169 -5.87 8.18 -5.52
C MET A 169 -6.82 7.27 -4.72
N LEU A 170 -8.00 7.00 -5.24
CA LEU A 170 -8.96 6.11 -4.60
C LEU A 170 -8.46 4.64 -4.60
N ALA A 171 -7.86 4.17 -5.70
CA ALA A 171 -7.25 2.86 -5.80
C ALA A 171 -6.13 2.67 -4.77
N SER A 172 -5.29 3.69 -4.58
CA SER A 172 -4.23 3.69 -3.56
C SER A 172 -4.79 3.43 -2.18
N ARG A 173 -5.88 4.12 -1.80
CA ARG A 173 -6.54 3.91 -0.50
C ARG A 173 -7.00 2.46 -0.32
N ILE A 174 -7.66 1.90 -1.32
CA ILE A 174 -8.22 0.53 -1.23
C ILE A 174 -7.09 -0.49 -1.19
N SER A 175 -6.16 -0.48 -2.15
CA SER A 175 -5.11 -1.50 -2.25
C SER A 175 -4.11 -1.42 -1.09
N LEU A 176 -3.73 -0.22 -0.61
CA LEU A 176 -2.83 -0.07 0.53
C LEU A 176 -3.50 -0.47 1.85
N SER A 177 -4.80 -0.19 2.02
CA SER A 177 -5.52 -0.60 3.23
C SER A 177 -5.69 -2.12 3.31
N ILE A 178 -5.92 -2.83 2.19
CA ILE A 178 -5.93 -4.30 2.14
C ILE A 178 -4.57 -4.84 2.60
N GLY A 179 -3.48 -4.26 2.11
CA GLY A 179 -2.13 -4.65 2.52
C GLY A 179 -1.93 -4.59 4.02
N LEU A 180 -2.30 -3.47 4.65
CA LEU A 180 -2.16 -3.28 6.10
C LEU A 180 -3.09 -4.19 6.91
N ILE A 181 -4.38 -4.19 6.59
CA ILE A 181 -5.39 -4.97 7.34
C ILE A 181 -5.12 -6.46 7.16
N GLY A 182 -4.80 -6.89 5.93
CA GLY A 182 -4.50 -8.28 5.63
C GLY A 182 -3.28 -8.79 6.39
N VAL A 183 -2.20 -8.00 6.44
CA VAL A 183 -1.01 -8.38 7.21
C VAL A 183 -1.28 -8.33 8.71
N ALA A 184 -2.04 -7.36 9.22
CA ALA A 184 -2.41 -7.31 10.64
C ALA A 184 -3.20 -8.55 11.08
N LEU A 185 -4.15 -9.01 10.27
CA LEU A 185 -4.89 -10.25 10.51
C LEU A 185 -3.97 -11.47 10.45
N SER A 186 -3.13 -11.59 9.41
CA SER A 186 -2.14 -12.67 9.28
C SER A 186 -1.16 -12.69 10.44
N LEU A 187 -0.71 -11.52 10.90
CA LEU A 187 0.17 -11.37 12.06
C LEU A 187 -0.51 -11.90 13.33
N GLY A 188 -1.76 -11.49 13.59
CA GLY A 188 -2.51 -11.96 14.75
C GLY A 188 -2.64 -13.49 14.78
N ILE A 189 -3.06 -14.08 13.67
CA ILE A 189 -3.17 -15.54 13.51
C ILE A 189 -1.79 -16.21 13.67
N GLY A 190 -0.77 -15.67 13.01
CA GLY A 190 0.60 -16.21 13.03
C GLY A 190 1.24 -16.17 14.40
N ILE A 191 1.04 -15.09 15.18
CA ILE A 191 1.54 -14.97 16.56
C ILE A 191 0.85 -16.00 17.45
N ILE A 192 -0.47 -16.14 17.38
CA ILE A 192 -1.22 -17.06 18.24
C ILE A 192 -0.83 -18.50 17.90
N ILE A 193 -1.00 -18.93 16.64
CA ILE A 193 -0.78 -20.32 16.24
C ILE A 193 0.71 -20.68 16.28
N GLY A 194 1.60 -19.79 15.81
CA GLY A 194 3.04 -19.99 15.88
C GLY A 194 3.56 -20.00 17.29
N GLY A 195 3.02 -19.13 18.17
CA GLY A 195 3.33 -19.09 19.60
C GLY A 195 2.94 -20.39 20.31
N VAL A 196 1.71 -20.88 20.10
CA VAL A 196 1.25 -22.16 20.65
C VAL A 196 2.12 -23.31 20.14
N SER A 197 2.42 -23.35 18.84
CA SER A 197 3.29 -24.36 18.23
C SER A 197 4.70 -24.38 18.88
N GLY A 198 5.33 -23.21 18.97
CA GLY A 198 6.69 -23.11 19.50
C GLY A 198 6.80 -23.26 21.02
N TYR A 199 5.79 -22.81 21.79
CA TYR A 199 5.79 -22.89 23.24
C TYR A 199 5.56 -24.32 23.76
N TYR A 200 4.50 -24.98 23.28
CA TYR A 200 4.16 -26.33 23.72
C TYR A 200 5.06 -27.40 23.08
N GLY A 201 5.34 -27.24 21.79
CA GLY A 201 6.13 -28.26 21.05
C GLY A 201 5.38 -29.59 20.88
N GLY A 202 6.13 -30.68 20.71
CA GLY A 202 5.63 -32.04 20.68
C GLY A 202 4.54 -32.28 19.63
N ILE A 203 3.45 -32.95 20.02
CA ILE A 203 2.34 -33.33 19.12
C ILE A 203 1.61 -32.09 18.59
N ILE A 204 1.40 -31.04 19.41
CA ILE A 204 0.74 -29.80 19.01
C ILE A 204 1.53 -29.15 17.88
N ASP A 205 2.81 -29.03 18.06
CA ASP A 205 3.71 -28.49 17.03
C ASP A 205 3.64 -29.33 15.74
N THR A 206 3.73 -30.65 15.87
CA THR A 206 3.68 -31.54 14.70
C THR A 206 2.38 -31.37 13.90
N ILE A 207 1.23 -31.27 14.56
CA ILE A 207 -0.06 -31.08 13.90
C ILE A 207 -0.10 -29.71 13.18
N ILE A 208 0.30 -28.63 13.87
CA ILE A 208 0.31 -27.29 13.29
C ILE A 208 1.25 -27.22 12.09
N GLN A 209 2.45 -27.83 12.16
CA GLN A 209 3.36 -27.85 11.02
C GLN A 209 2.79 -28.66 9.85
N ARG A 210 2.07 -29.77 10.07
CA ARG A 210 1.38 -30.48 8.99
C ARG A 210 0.31 -29.64 8.30
N VAL A 211 -0.46 -28.87 9.08
CA VAL A 211 -1.44 -27.92 8.51
C VAL A 211 -0.72 -26.86 7.64
N ILE A 212 0.36 -26.27 8.14
CA ILE A 212 1.17 -25.30 7.39
C ILE A 212 1.74 -25.91 6.10
N GLU A 213 2.26 -27.14 6.16
CA GLU A 213 2.79 -27.86 4.99
C GLU A 213 1.71 -28.08 3.93
N ILE A 214 0.52 -28.55 4.33
CA ILE A 214 -0.63 -28.76 3.43
C ILE A 214 -1.04 -27.42 2.79
N MET A 215 -1.16 -26.34 3.58
CA MET A 215 -1.53 -25.02 3.06
C MET A 215 -0.49 -24.50 2.05
N ASN A 216 0.80 -24.70 2.31
CA ASN A 216 1.87 -24.24 1.43
C ASN A 216 2.11 -25.15 0.22
N ALA A 217 1.61 -26.39 0.22
CA ALA A 217 1.67 -27.28 -0.92
C ALA A 217 0.77 -26.84 -2.08
N ILE A 218 -0.27 -26.06 -1.78
CA ILE A 218 -1.19 -25.53 -2.78
C ILE A 218 -0.64 -24.21 -3.29
N PRO A 219 -0.46 -24.01 -4.61
CA PRO A 219 -0.04 -22.72 -5.16
C PRO A 219 -1.03 -21.60 -4.77
N GLY A 220 -0.50 -20.51 -4.20
CA GLY A 220 -1.34 -19.45 -3.60
C GLY A 220 -2.34 -18.82 -4.57
N LEU A 221 -1.92 -18.43 -5.79
CA LEU A 221 -2.81 -17.80 -6.76
C LEU A 221 -4.03 -18.67 -7.14
N PRO A 222 -3.87 -19.92 -7.57
CA PRO A 222 -5.03 -20.80 -7.84
C PRO A 222 -5.95 -21.00 -6.64
N LEU A 223 -5.39 -21.09 -5.44
CA LEU A 223 -6.17 -21.23 -4.22
C LEU A 223 -7.02 -19.97 -3.94
N TRP A 224 -6.38 -18.78 -4.00
CA TRP A 224 -7.09 -17.52 -3.83
C TRP A 224 -8.15 -17.30 -4.91
N MET A 225 -7.85 -17.69 -6.16
CA MET A 225 -8.81 -17.64 -7.26
C MET A 225 -10.03 -18.51 -7.00
N GLY A 226 -9.83 -19.75 -6.57
CA GLY A 226 -10.93 -20.67 -6.24
C GLY A 226 -11.81 -20.14 -5.11
N LEU A 227 -11.20 -19.64 -4.04
CA LEU A 227 -11.93 -19.06 -2.89
C LEU A 227 -12.65 -17.76 -3.25
N SER A 228 -12.00 -16.88 -4.03
CA SER A 228 -12.61 -15.64 -4.49
C SER A 228 -13.78 -15.88 -5.45
N ALA A 229 -13.73 -16.94 -6.25
CA ALA A 229 -14.83 -17.34 -7.12
C ALA A 229 -16.07 -17.80 -6.33
N ALA A 230 -15.88 -18.29 -5.09
CA ALA A 230 -16.98 -18.69 -4.20
C ALA A 230 -17.62 -17.48 -3.47
N VAL A 231 -17.06 -16.28 -3.55
CA VAL A 231 -17.63 -15.06 -2.96
C VAL A 231 -18.96 -14.74 -3.67
N PRO A 232 -20.07 -14.55 -2.93
CA PRO A 232 -21.36 -14.24 -3.51
C PRO A 232 -21.33 -12.97 -4.36
N LYS A 233 -22.02 -13.00 -5.51
CA LYS A 233 -22.02 -11.89 -6.46
C LYS A 233 -22.87 -10.68 -6.02
N ASP A 234 -23.78 -10.90 -5.09
CA ASP A 234 -24.67 -9.91 -4.48
C ASP A 234 -24.05 -9.16 -3.29
N TRP A 235 -22.84 -9.54 -2.89
CA TRP A 235 -22.13 -8.84 -1.83
C TRP A 235 -21.83 -7.38 -2.22
N SER A 236 -22.00 -6.51 -1.24
CA SER A 236 -21.57 -5.10 -1.35
C SER A 236 -20.04 -5.01 -1.52
N ILE A 237 -19.57 -3.86 -2.04
CA ILE A 237 -18.12 -3.60 -2.22
C ILE A 237 -17.35 -3.84 -0.92
N ILE A 238 -17.89 -3.41 0.23
CA ILE A 238 -17.25 -3.57 1.54
C ILE A 238 -17.18 -5.06 1.93
N GLN A 239 -18.23 -5.82 1.68
CA GLN A 239 -18.23 -7.27 1.97
C GLN A 239 -17.21 -8.02 1.11
N VAL A 240 -17.15 -7.71 -0.19
CA VAL A 240 -16.15 -8.30 -1.10
C VAL A 240 -14.74 -7.92 -0.66
N TYR A 241 -14.51 -6.64 -0.32
CA TYR A 241 -13.24 -6.14 0.21
C TYR A 241 -12.81 -6.92 1.47
N LEU A 242 -13.70 -7.07 2.45
CA LEU A 242 -13.42 -7.82 3.67
C LEU A 242 -13.20 -9.30 3.38
N GLY A 243 -14.02 -9.90 2.52
CA GLY A 243 -13.91 -11.30 2.11
C GLY A 243 -12.56 -11.63 1.49
N ILE A 244 -12.10 -10.82 0.53
CA ILE A 244 -10.78 -10.97 -0.11
C ILE A 244 -9.67 -10.77 0.92
N THR A 245 -9.78 -9.75 1.77
CA THR A 245 -8.79 -9.50 2.83
C THR A 245 -8.66 -10.71 3.76
N VAL A 246 -9.76 -11.30 4.18
CA VAL A 246 -9.78 -12.51 5.01
C VAL A 246 -9.18 -13.71 4.28
N ILE A 247 -9.57 -13.96 3.01
CA ILE A 247 -9.02 -15.05 2.20
C ILE A 247 -7.48 -14.95 2.14
N LEU A 248 -6.95 -13.78 1.78
CA LEU A 248 -5.51 -13.54 1.71
C LEU A 248 -4.84 -13.74 3.08
N SER A 249 -5.48 -13.27 4.14
CA SER A 249 -4.92 -13.32 5.51
C SER A 249 -4.88 -14.73 6.08
N VAL A 250 -5.94 -15.53 5.85
CA VAL A 250 -6.04 -16.90 6.34
C VAL A 250 -4.97 -17.81 5.73
N PHE A 251 -4.42 -17.47 4.58
CA PHE A 251 -3.30 -18.21 3.98
C PHE A 251 -1.96 -17.51 4.19
N GLY A 252 -1.96 -16.20 4.44
CA GLY A 252 -0.74 -15.40 4.66
C GLY A 252 -0.07 -15.62 6.02
N TRP A 253 -0.77 -16.16 7.03
CA TRP A 253 -0.22 -16.30 8.39
C TRP A 253 0.88 -17.37 8.51
N THR A 254 0.94 -18.34 7.59
CA THR A 254 1.86 -19.50 7.69
C THR A 254 3.32 -19.11 7.76
N GLY A 255 3.74 -18.08 7.02
CA GLY A 255 5.09 -17.52 7.07
C GLY A 255 5.42 -16.93 8.43
N MET A 256 4.55 -16.06 8.94
CA MET A 256 4.70 -15.45 10.27
C MET A 256 4.65 -16.51 11.37
N GLY A 257 3.75 -17.47 11.27
CA GLY A 257 3.62 -18.57 12.23
C GLY A 257 4.93 -19.37 12.38
N ARG A 258 5.63 -19.64 11.28
CA ARG A 258 6.96 -20.31 11.32
C ARG A 258 8.03 -19.44 11.97
N VAL A 259 8.05 -18.14 11.70
CA VAL A 259 9.00 -17.21 12.33
C VAL A 259 8.80 -17.17 13.84
N VAL A 260 7.55 -16.98 14.28
CA VAL A 260 7.18 -16.92 15.69
C VAL A 260 7.50 -18.26 16.40
N ARG A 261 7.10 -19.39 15.79
CA ARG A 261 7.42 -20.72 16.30
C ARG A 261 8.92 -20.90 16.53
N GLY A 262 9.75 -20.57 15.53
CA GLY A 262 11.20 -20.73 15.65
C GLY A 262 11.79 -19.94 16.82
N ARG A 263 11.32 -18.72 17.03
CA ARG A 263 11.75 -17.88 18.15
C ARG A 263 11.28 -18.44 19.50
N TYR A 264 10.04 -18.90 19.60
CA TYR A 264 9.52 -19.48 20.83
C TYR A 264 10.26 -20.78 21.19
N LEU A 265 10.54 -21.65 20.22
CA LEU A 265 11.32 -22.86 20.45
C LEU A 265 12.72 -22.56 20.99
N ALA A 266 13.38 -21.53 20.46
CA ALA A 266 14.71 -21.14 20.91
C ALA A 266 14.69 -20.56 22.34
N MET A 267 13.65 -19.79 22.68
CA MET A 267 13.61 -19.04 23.93
C MET A 267 12.91 -19.76 25.11
N ARG A 268 12.14 -20.82 24.86
CA ARG A 268 11.32 -21.45 25.90
C ARG A 268 12.12 -22.04 27.09
N GLU A 269 13.41 -22.26 26.88
CA GLU A 269 14.33 -22.80 27.89
C GLU A 269 15.31 -21.75 28.46
N GLU A 270 15.16 -20.48 28.03
CA GLU A 270 15.97 -19.38 28.52
C GLU A 270 15.64 -19.03 29.99
N ASP A 271 16.63 -18.51 30.74
CA ASP A 271 16.54 -18.24 32.15
C ASP A 271 15.36 -17.33 32.51
N PHE A 272 15.08 -16.30 31.73
CA PHE A 272 13.96 -15.38 32.01
C PHE A 272 12.59 -16.06 31.87
N VAL A 273 12.46 -17.06 31.01
CA VAL A 273 11.22 -17.85 30.86
C VAL A 273 11.07 -18.80 32.01
N MET A 274 12.17 -19.45 32.42
CA MET A 274 12.19 -20.34 33.60
C MET A 274 11.89 -19.56 34.89
N ALA A 275 12.47 -18.38 35.07
CA ALA A 275 12.18 -17.49 36.21
C ALA A 275 10.69 -17.08 36.23
N ALA A 276 10.11 -16.75 35.08
CA ALA A 276 8.69 -16.41 35.02
C ALA A 276 7.78 -17.59 35.39
N ARG A 277 8.13 -18.84 34.99
CA ARG A 277 7.43 -20.07 35.41
C ARG A 277 7.51 -20.29 36.91
N LEU A 278 8.71 -20.20 37.47
CA LEU A 278 8.94 -20.37 38.92
C LEU A 278 8.20 -19.30 39.72
N SER A 279 8.04 -18.11 39.19
CA SER A 279 7.25 -17.03 39.81
C SER A 279 5.72 -17.23 39.70
N GLY A 280 5.25 -18.34 39.12
CA GLY A 280 3.82 -18.65 38.98
C GLY A 280 3.10 -17.87 37.90
N SER A 281 3.81 -17.31 36.89
CA SER A 281 3.19 -16.63 35.77
C SER A 281 2.39 -17.62 34.92
N SER A 282 1.20 -17.23 34.46
CA SER A 282 0.43 -18.04 33.53
C SER A 282 1.13 -18.16 32.16
N GLU A 283 0.93 -19.27 31.46
CA GLU A 283 1.54 -19.54 30.16
C GLU A 283 1.26 -18.43 29.13
N ALA A 284 0.02 -17.94 29.07
CA ALA A 284 -0.34 -16.83 28.20
C ALA A 284 0.46 -15.56 28.56
N ARG A 285 0.69 -15.28 29.85
CA ARG A 285 1.51 -14.15 30.27
C ARG A 285 2.97 -14.34 29.87
N ILE A 286 3.50 -15.56 29.98
CA ILE A 286 4.86 -15.89 29.55
C ILE A 286 4.98 -15.66 28.06
N MET A 287 4.05 -16.21 27.26
CA MET A 287 4.05 -16.08 25.80
C MET A 287 3.97 -14.62 25.34
N PHE A 288 2.95 -13.88 25.79
CA PHE A 288 2.64 -12.56 25.22
C PHE A 288 3.37 -11.41 25.91
N ARG A 289 3.75 -11.54 27.17
CA ARG A 289 4.38 -10.44 27.93
C ARG A 289 5.89 -10.60 28.13
N HIS A 290 6.40 -11.82 28.11
CA HIS A 290 7.84 -12.07 28.30
C HIS A 290 8.53 -12.48 27.01
N MET A 291 8.00 -13.44 26.26
CA MET A 291 8.65 -13.96 25.04
C MET A 291 8.41 -13.07 23.82
N LEU A 292 7.16 -12.70 23.52
CA LEU A 292 6.82 -11.94 22.30
C LEU A 292 7.59 -10.60 22.18
N PRO A 293 7.73 -9.79 23.24
CA PRO A 293 8.45 -8.52 23.15
C PRO A 293 9.93 -8.65 22.82
N SER A 294 10.57 -9.77 23.17
CA SER A 294 12.01 -9.95 22.98
C SER A 294 12.45 -10.05 21.52
N PHE A 295 11.50 -10.26 20.58
CA PHE A 295 11.78 -10.33 19.16
C PHE A 295 10.86 -9.47 18.28
N TYR A 296 10.28 -8.41 18.82
CA TYR A 296 9.46 -7.47 18.05
C TYR A 296 10.17 -6.92 16.79
N SER A 297 11.48 -6.74 16.86
CA SER A 297 12.27 -6.32 15.70
C SER A 297 12.13 -7.26 14.51
N HIS A 298 12.18 -8.56 14.74
CA HIS A 298 11.97 -9.55 13.68
C HIS A 298 10.53 -9.58 13.17
N ILE A 299 9.55 -9.34 14.05
CA ILE A 299 8.15 -9.23 13.66
C ILE A 299 7.97 -8.03 12.74
N ILE A 300 8.48 -6.86 13.10
CA ILE A 300 8.37 -5.63 12.30
C ILE A 300 8.99 -5.85 10.91
N ALA A 301 10.19 -6.44 10.83
CA ALA A 301 10.83 -6.78 9.57
C ALA A 301 9.97 -7.73 8.72
N THR A 302 9.45 -8.81 9.32
CA THR A 302 8.60 -9.79 8.61
C THR A 302 7.29 -9.15 8.13
N VAL A 303 6.67 -8.30 8.94
CA VAL A 303 5.45 -7.55 8.59
C VAL A 303 5.70 -6.63 7.40
N SER A 304 6.79 -5.87 7.42
CA SER A 304 7.13 -4.94 6.33
C SER A 304 7.29 -5.66 4.99
N LEU A 305 7.91 -6.84 5.00
CA LEU A 305 8.09 -7.67 3.80
C LEU A 305 6.82 -8.43 3.38
N ALA A 306 5.84 -8.62 4.27
CA ALA A 306 4.58 -9.29 3.95
C ALA A 306 3.56 -8.36 3.26
N ILE A 307 3.60 -7.05 3.52
CA ILE A 307 2.65 -6.08 2.95
C ILE A 307 2.66 -6.06 1.41
N PRO A 308 3.82 -6.02 0.71
CA PRO A 308 3.86 -6.13 -0.75
C PRO A 308 3.14 -7.37 -1.28
N GLY A 309 3.34 -8.51 -0.63
CA GLY A 309 2.68 -9.77 -1.02
C GLY A 309 1.15 -9.68 -0.98
N MET A 310 0.57 -9.02 0.03
CA MET A 310 -0.86 -8.79 0.13
C MET A 310 -1.39 -7.84 -0.96
N ILE A 311 -0.66 -6.76 -1.23
CA ILE A 311 -1.00 -5.80 -2.29
C ILE A 311 -0.97 -6.49 -3.66
N ILE A 312 0.09 -7.28 -3.94
CA ILE A 312 0.21 -8.05 -5.18
C ILE A 312 -0.92 -9.09 -5.28
N GLY A 313 -1.25 -9.79 -4.19
CA GLY A 313 -2.32 -10.78 -4.14
C GLY A 313 -3.68 -10.17 -4.50
N GLU A 314 -4.06 -9.06 -3.87
CA GLU A 314 -5.29 -8.31 -4.22
C GLU A 314 -5.27 -7.83 -5.67
N THR A 315 -4.17 -7.20 -6.08
CA THR A 315 -4.00 -6.68 -7.43
C THR A 315 -4.15 -7.78 -8.48
N ALA A 316 -3.53 -8.94 -8.27
CA ALA A 316 -3.62 -10.08 -9.17
C ALA A 316 -5.05 -10.65 -9.25
N LEU A 317 -5.73 -10.84 -8.10
CA LEU A 317 -7.11 -11.30 -8.07
C LEU A 317 -8.07 -10.34 -8.77
N SER A 318 -7.95 -9.05 -8.51
CA SER A 318 -8.77 -8.00 -9.12
C SER A 318 -8.48 -7.87 -10.62
N PHE A 319 -7.21 -7.97 -11.03
CA PHE A 319 -6.79 -7.99 -12.42
C PHE A 319 -7.36 -9.18 -13.20
N LEU A 320 -7.46 -10.34 -12.57
CA LEU A 320 -8.07 -11.55 -13.14
C LEU A 320 -9.60 -11.56 -13.05
N GLY A 321 -10.23 -10.49 -12.54
CA GLY A 321 -11.68 -10.36 -12.43
C GLY A 321 -12.33 -11.17 -11.30
N LEU A 322 -11.52 -11.77 -10.43
CA LEU A 322 -11.97 -12.57 -9.29
C LEU A 322 -11.90 -11.84 -7.95
N GLY A 323 -11.26 -10.66 -7.95
CA GLY A 323 -11.15 -9.78 -6.80
C GLY A 323 -12.28 -8.75 -6.71
N LEU A 324 -11.91 -7.54 -6.36
CA LEU A 324 -12.81 -6.39 -6.38
C LEU A 324 -13.34 -6.14 -7.79
N ARG A 325 -14.58 -5.68 -7.90
CA ARG A 325 -15.27 -5.42 -9.17
C ARG A 325 -15.80 -3.98 -9.21
N PRO A 326 -15.97 -3.39 -10.41
CA PRO A 326 -16.63 -2.11 -10.53
C PRO A 326 -18.02 -2.13 -9.83
N PRO A 327 -18.41 -1.04 -9.14
CA PRO A 327 -17.84 0.31 -9.15
C PRO A 327 -16.66 0.52 -8.17
N ALA A 328 -16.15 -0.51 -7.46
CA ALA A 328 -14.93 -0.39 -6.68
C ALA A 328 -13.75 0.06 -7.57
N VAL A 329 -12.75 0.67 -6.94
CA VAL A 329 -11.54 1.13 -7.65
C VAL A 329 -10.32 0.66 -6.88
N SER A 330 -9.56 -0.29 -7.45
CA SER A 330 -8.28 -0.75 -6.93
C SER A 330 -7.23 -0.72 -8.04
N TYR A 331 -5.97 -0.89 -7.67
CA TYR A 331 -4.89 -0.98 -8.66
C TYR A 331 -5.14 -2.10 -9.67
N GLY A 332 -5.59 -3.28 -9.21
CA GLY A 332 -5.90 -4.41 -10.07
C GLY A 332 -7.01 -4.10 -11.07
N ILE A 333 -8.11 -3.48 -10.63
CA ILE A 333 -9.23 -3.08 -11.51
C ILE A 333 -8.77 -2.06 -12.56
N MET A 334 -7.92 -1.12 -12.20
CA MET A 334 -7.40 -0.14 -13.16
C MET A 334 -6.49 -0.79 -14.19
N LEU A 335 -5.65 -1.74 -13.78
CA LEU A 335 -4.75 -2.47 -14.67
C LEU A 335 -5.46 -3.44 -15.63
N VAL A 336 -6.71 -3.82 -15.37
CA VAL A 336 -7.50 -4.66 -16.30
C VAL A 336 -7.55 -4.06 -17.72
N GLN A 337 -7.62 -2.74 -17.81
CA GLN A 337 -7.66 -2.06 -19.12
C GLN A 337 -6.35 -2.22 -19.91
N ALA A 338 -5.24 -2.45 -19.23
CA ALA A 338 -3.93 -2.68 -19.83
C ALA A 338 -3.71 -4.15 -20.27
N GLN A 339 -4.70 -5.04 -20.13
CA GLN A 339 -4.58 -6.42 -20.63
C GLN A 339 -4.58 -6.51 -22.15
N GLN A 340 -5.15 -5.54 -22.84
CA GLN A 340 -5.24 -5.54 -24.29
C GLN A 340 -4.04 -4.81 -24.92
N PRO A 341 -3.15 -5.49 -25.67
CA PRO A 341 -1.97 -4.87 -26.26
C PRO A 341 -2.29 -3.68 -27.17
N ALA A 342 -3.39 -3.77 -27.92
CA ALA A 342 -3.85 -2.67 -28.77
C ALA A 342 -4.21 -1.41 -27.97
N VAL A 343 -4.83 -1.59 -26.80
CA VAL A 343 -5.18 -0.48 -25.91
C VAL A 343 -3.91 0.17 -25.35
N VAL A 344 -2.94 -0.64 -24.94
CA VAL A 344 -1.65 -0.14 -24.41
C VAL A 344 -0.86 0.61 -25.48
N ALA A 345 -0.83 0.08 -26.72
CA ALA A 345 -0.12 0.72 -27.83
C ALA A 345 -0.70 2.07 -28.22
N LEU A 346 -2.03 2.21 -28.20
CA LEU A 346 -2.74 3.43 -28.61
C LEU A 346 -2.95 4.41 -27.45
N HIS A 347 -3.03 3.90 -26.22
CA HIS A 347 -3.38 4.67 -25.01
C HIS A 347 -2.43 4.36 -23.85
N PRO A 348 -1.10 4.65 -24.00
CA PRO A 348 -0.07 4.23 -23.03
C PRO A 348 -0.25 4.83 -21.65
N TRP A 349 -0.96 5.94 -21.49
CA TRP A 349 -1.24 6.54 -20.18
C TRP A 349 -2.04 5.64 -19.23
N LEU A 350 -2.78 4.66 -19.76
CA LEU A 350 -3.49 3.69 -18.93
C LEU A 350 -2.53 2.83 -18.09
N MET A 351 -1.25 2.72 -18.51
CA MET A 351 -0.18 2.05 -17.76
C MET A 351 0.39 2.89 -16.60
N PHE A 352 0.05 4.18 -16.50
CA PHE A 352 0.56 5.02 -15.40
C PHE A 352 0.18 4.50 -14.01
N VAL A 353 -0.88 3.71 -13.92
CA VAL A 353 -1.25 3.00 -12.69
C VAL A 353 -0.17 2.05 -12.19
N ALA A 354 0.62 1.46 -13.09
CA ALA A 354 1.70 0.55 -12.69
C ALA A 354 2.83 1.27 -11.92
N ILE A 355 3.05 2.56 -12.19
CA ILE A 355 4.13 3.34 -11.57
C ILE A 355 4.01 3.38 -10.05
N PRO A 356 2.91 3.87 -9.44
CA PRO A 356 2.77 3.88 -7.99
C PRO A 356 2.74 2.47 -7.38
N VAL A 357 2.21 1.48 -8.09
CA VAL A 357 2.24 0.07 -7.63
C VAL A 357 3.68 -0.41 -7.47
N ILE A 358 4.51 -0.20 -8.50
CA ILE A 358 5.93 -0.58 -8.47
C ILE A 358 6.68 0.20 -7.37
N ILE A 359 6.47 1.52 -7.28
CA ILE A 359 7.11 2.35 -6.27
C ILE A 359 6.77 1.87 -4.86
N VAL A 360 5.51 1.60 -4.57
CA VAL A 360 5.06 1.13 -3.25
C VAL A 360 5.65 -0.24 -2.91
N ILE A 361 5.63 -1.18 -3.86
CA ILE A 361 6.20 -2.52 -3.66
C ILE A 361 7.70 -2.43 -3.36
N LEU A 362 8.45 -1.68 -4.18
CA LEU A 362 9.89 -1.49 -3.97
C LEU A 362 10.18 -0.78 -2.65
N ALA A 363 9.40 0.25 -2.32
CA ALA A 363 9.57 0.99 -1.08
C ALA A 363 9.33 0.09 0.15
N PHE A 364 8.33 -0.79 0.14
CA PHE A 364 8.15 -1.76 1.23
C PHE A 364 9.28 -2.77 1.33
N ASN A 365 9.80 -3.26 0.20
CA ASN A 365 10.94 -4.18 0.21
C ASN A 365 12.19 -3.49 0.81
N PHE A 366 12.56 -2.29 0.31
CA PHE A 366 13.71 -1.55 0.85
C PHE A 366 13.53 -1.15 2.31
N LEU A 367 12.32 -0.76 2.72
CA LEU A 367 12.03 -0.49 4.12
C LEU A 367 12.18 -1.75 4.97
N GLY A 368 11.62 -2.88 4.51
CA GLY A 368 11.67 -4.16 5.20
C GLY A 368 13.10 -4.68 5.36
N ASP A 369 13.91 -4.60 4.30
CA ASP A 369 15.33 -4.98 4.34
C ASP A 369 16.10 -4.09 5.33
N GLY A 370 15.94 -2.76 5.26
CA GLY A 370 16.61 -1.86 6.20
C GLY A 370 16.17 -2.03 7.65
N VAL A 371 14.92 -2.37 7.91
CA VAL A 371 14.44 -2.72 9.26
C VAL A 371 15.04 -4.05 9.72
N ARG A 372 15.13 -5.04 8.82
CA ARG A 372 15.75 -6.33 9.10
C ARG A 372 17.23 -6.18 9.45
N ASP A 373 17.97 -5.43 8.65
CA ASP A 373 19.39 -5.17 8.88
C ASP A 373 19.62 -4.41 10.21
N ALA A 374 18.76 -3.42 10.50
CA ALA A 374 18.81 -2.69 11.75
C ALA A 374 18.45 -3.57 12.98
N ALA A 375 17.63 -4.61 12.78
CA ALA A 375 17.21 -5.54 13.81
C ALA A 375 18.25 -6.64 14.11
N ASP A 376 19.21 -6.85 13.22
CA ASP A 376 20.26 -7.86 13.39
C ASP A 376 21.30 -7.36 14.42
N PRO A 377 21.48 -8.05 15.57
CA PRO A 377 22.48 -7.67 16.56
C PRO A 377 23.92 -7.82 16.05
N TYR A 378 24.15 -8.70 15.06
CA TYR A 378 25.45 -9.06 14.53
C TYR A 378 25.77 -8.44 13.17
N GLY A 379 24.83 -7.65 12.60
CA GLY A 379 25.05 -6.92 11.35
C GLY A 379 26.08 -5.81 11.56
N ASN A 380 27.14 -5.81 10.76
CA ASN A 380 28.22 -4.80 10.74
C ASN A 380 27.71 -3.43 10.25
#